data_056cbb613099c0cd71d4946d07c85772
#
_entry.id   056cbb613099c0cd71d4946d07c85772
#
_cell.length_a   1.000
_cell.length_b   1.000
_cell.length_c   1.000
_cell.angle_alpha   90.00
_cell.angle_beta   90.00
_cell.angle_gamma   90.00
#
_symmetry.space_group_name_H-M   'P 1'
#
loop_
_entity.id
_entity.type
_entity.pdbx_description
1 polymer ?
#
loop_
_entity_poly.entity_id
_entity_poly.type
_entity_poly.pdbx_seq_one_letter_code
_entity_poly.pdbx_strand_id
1 'polypeptide(L)'
;MFTSRKFERLELKQQHKKCAEILRCIYEKILTNKTDYQETKSQYLKYLKWMNLDLADISFGLKQISDRYHYHLKNASIELKEHSLLPHIRQGDHTPTLEFSNIAVYLDNIRSAYNVGSILRTTEALRIGELYFGVKTPFTDNNKVIKTSMGASNIVKCHNSYNLFDLPRPWIALETATEATAVSDFIFPETFTLILGNEEFGVSDEILKETDYFIDVPLYGQKNSINVACAYSIAAAEIRRQYIKSYAK
;
A
#
# COMPACT_ATOMS: atom_id res chain seq x y z
N MET A 1 18.22 -8.69 -27.43
CA MET A 1 19.49 -8.63 -26.70
C MET A 1 20.41 -7.61 -27.35
N PHE A 2 21.10 -6.75 -26.57
CA PHE A 2 22.08 -5.82 -27.14
C PHE A 2 23.37 -6.57 -27.46
N THR A 3 24.01 -6.23 -28.58
CA THR A 3 25.40 -6.57 -28.84
C THR A 3 26.30 -5.51 -28.18
N SER A 4 27.55 -5.84 -27.84
CA SER A 4 28.54 -4.89 -27.27
C SER A 4 28.56 -3.59 -28.05
N ARG A 5 28.73 -3.65 -29.38
CA ARG A 5 28.81 -2.49 -30.27
C ARG A 5 27.56 -1.58 -30.24
N LYS A 6 26.37 -2.15 -30.05
CA LYS A 6 25.14 -1.36 -29.90
C LYS A 6 24.98 -0.75 -28.52
N PHE A 7 25.40 -1.48 -27.50
CA PHE A 7 25.30 -1.02 -26.11
C PHE A 7 26.29 0.10 -25.81
N GLU A 8 27.55 -0.04 -26.25
CA GLU A 8 28.61 0.96 -26.06
C GLU A 8 28.34 2.29 -26.79
N ARG A 9 27.51 2.29 -27.83
CA ARG A 9 27.06 3.49 -28.52
C ARG A 9 25.97 4.29 -27.79
N LEU A 10 25.35 3.70 -26.77
CA LEU A 10 24.36 4.41 -25.96
C LEU A 10 25.08 5.43 -25.08
N GLU A 11 24.42 6.54 -24.79
CA GLU A 11 24.88 7.46 -23.77
C GLU A 11 24.97 6.75 -22.39
N LEU A 12 25.92 7.15 -21.56
CA LEU A 12 26.16 6.54 -20.25
C LEU A 12 24.88 6.42 -19.41
N LYS A 13 24.04 7.47 -19.42
CA LYS A 13 22.73 7.47 -18.74
C LYS A 13 21.81 6.37 -19.26
N GLN A 14 21.79 6.13 -20.55
CA GLN A 14 20.99 5.07 -21.16
C GLN A 14 21.54 3.67 -20.86
N GLN A 15 22.86 3.52 -20.80
CA GLN A 15 23.49 2.28 -20.37
C GLN A 15 23.11 1.93 -18.93
N HIS A 16 23.16 2.90 -18.02
CA HIS A 16 22.71 2.71 -16.64
C HIS A 16 21.22 2.36 -16.57
N LYS A 17 20.37 3.01 -17.36
CA LYS A 17 18.94 2.68 -17.43
C LYS A 17 18.72 1.21 -17.83
N LYS A 18 19.49 0.72 -18.82
CA LYS A 18 19.40 -0.69 -19.25
C LYS A 18 19.86 -1.66 -18.17
N CYS A 19 20.88 -1.34 -17.41
CA CYS A 19 21.28 -2.11 -16.24
C CYS A 19 20.18 -2.17 -15.19
N ALA A 20 19.52 -1.07 -14.89
CA ALA A 20 18.40 -1.02 -13.97
C ALA A 20 17.23 -1.89 -14.44
N GLU A 21 16.85 -1.82 -15.72
CA GLU A 21 15.78 -2.64 -16.30
C GLU A 21 16.06 -4.15 -16.11
N ILE A 22 17.29 -4.59 -16.31
CA ILE A 22 17.69 -6.00 -16.12
C ILE A 22 17.61 -6.39 -14.63
N LEU A 23 18.12 -5.57 -13.73
CA LEU A 23 18.08 -5.84 -12.29
C LEU A 23 16.65 -5.94 -11.77
N ARG A 24 15.77 -5.10 -12.27
CA ARG A 24 14.34 -5.19 -11.95
C ARG A 24 13.73 -6.50 -12.41
N CYS A 25 14.05 -6.94 -13.63
CA CYS A 25 13.58 -8.24 -14.14
C CYS A 25 14.08 -9.41 -13.28
N ILE A 26 15.36 -9.40 -12.86
CA ILE A 26 15.90 -10.42 -11.95
C ILE A 26 15.18 -10.39 -10.61
N TYR A 27 14.98 -9.19 -10.04
CA TYR A 27 14.29 -9.02 -8.78
C TYR A 27 12.85 -9.58 -8.81
N GLU A 28 12.08 -9.26 -9.85
CA GLU A 28 10.72 -9.76 -10.03
C GLU A 28 10.66 -11.29 -10.19
N LYS A 29 11.64 -11.88 -10.90
CA LYS A 29 11.76 -13.33 -11.04
C LYS A 29 12.06 -14.02 -9.71
N ILE A 30 12.96 -13.48 -8.91
CA ILE A 30 13.29 -14.03 -7.59
C ILE A 30 12.08 -13.95 -6.65
N LEU A 31 11.36 -12.81 -6.64
CA LEU A 31 10.14 -12.65 -5.84
C LEU A 31 9.05 -13.66 -6.19
N THR A 32 8.97 -14.05 -7.46
CA THR A 32 7.98 -15.03 -7.93
C THR A 32 8.51 -16.48 -7.89
N ASN A 33 9.61 -16.73 -7.16
CA ASN A 33 10.27 -18.04 -7.07
C ASN A 33 10.64 -18.68 -8.42
N LYS A 34 10.86 -17.87 -9.45
CA LYS A 34 11.31 -18.33 -10.76
C LYS A 34 12.83 -18.48 -10.75
N THR A 35 13.33 -19.61 -11.23
CA THR A 35 14.77 -19.93 -11.27
C THR A 35 15.44 -19.54 -12.59
N ASP A 36 14.68 -19.11 -13.60
CA ASP A 36 15.12 -18.84 -14.98
C ASP A 36 15.78 -17.45 -15.17
N TYR A 37 16.45 -16.92 -14.15
CA TYR A 37 17.11 -15.61 -14.22
C TYR A 37 18.62 -15.65 -14.50
N GLN A 38 19.23 -16.82 -14.63
CA GLN A 38 20.67 -16.97 -14.81
C GLN A 38 21.18 -16.32 -16.12
N GLU A 39 20.42 -16.44 -17.20
CA GLU A 39 20.74 -15.78 -18.47
C GLU A 39 20.68 -14.25 -18.33
N THR A 40 19.67 -13.74 -17.65
CA THR A 40 19.50 -12.29 -17.35
C THR A 40 20.63 -11.77 -16.47
N LYS A 41 21.07 -12.57 -15.48
CA LYS A 41 22.23 -12.27 -14.62
C LYS A 41 23.50 -12.19 -15.47
N SER A 42 23.76 -13.17 -16.33
CA SER A 42 24.92 -13.18 -17.22
C SER A 42 24.94 -11.96 -18.14
N GLN A 43 23.77 -11.52 -18.61
CA GLN A 43 23.65 -10.31 -19.43
C GLN A 43 23.98 -9.04 -18.64
N TYR A 44 23.53 -8.92 -17.39
CA TYR A 44 23.90 -7.81 -16.53
C TYR A 44 25.41 -7.69 -16.33
N LEU A 45 26.08 -8.81 -16.04
CA LEU A 45 27.53 -8.84 -15.86
C LEU A 45 28.28 -8.44 -17.16
N LYS A 46 27.77 -8.84 -18.33
CA LYS A 46 28.32 -8.38 -19.63
C LYS A 46 28.17 -6.86 -19.78
N TYR A 47 27.04 -6.27 -19.37
CA TYR A 47 26.83 -4.82 -19.45
C TYR A 47 27.80 -4.06 -18.55
N LEU A 48 28.04 -4.53 -17.33
CA LEU A 48 29.07 -3.93 -16.45
C LEU A 48 30.46 -3.95 -17.09
N LYS A 49 30.82 -5.08 -17.68
CA LYS A 49 32.10 -5.21 -18.40
C LYS A 49 32.21 -4.24 -19.58
N TRP A 50 31.17 -4.09 -20.37
CA TRP A 50 31.13 -3.17 -21.51
C TRP A 50 31.14 -1.70 -21.10
N MET A 51 30.61 -1.37 -19.90
CA MET A 51 30.68 -0.04 -19.30
C MET A 51 32.04 0.24 -18.64
N ASN A 52 32.93 -0.73 -18.56
CA ASN A 52 34.17 -0.69 -17.77
C ASN A 52 33.91 -0.24 -16.31
N LEU A 53 32.81 -0.73 -15.72
CA LEU A 53 32.43 -0.46 -14.34
C LEU A 53 32.94 -1.60 -13.44
N ASP A 54 33.92 -1.24 -12.59
CA ASP A 54 34.38 -2.13 -11.52
C ASP A 54 33.49 -1.92 -10.29
N LEU A 55 32.45 -2.73 -10.18
CA LEU A 55 31.53 -2.72 -9.06
C LEU A 55 31.67 -4.03 -8.29
N ALA A 56 31.67 -3.93 -6.96
CA ALA A 56 31.75 -5.10 -6.08
C ALA A 56 30.75 -6.21 -6.49
N ASP A 57 31.19 -7.45 -6.42
CA ASP A 57 30.34 -8.60 -6.69
C ASP A 57 29.11 -8.60 -5.77
N ILE A 58 27.98 -8.97 -6.34
CA ILE A 58 26.73 -9.14 -5.59
C ILE A 58 26.32 -10.61 -5.62
N SER A 59 25.85 -11.12 -4.49
CA SER A 59 25.33 -12.48 -4.39
C SER A 59 23.96 -12.66 -5.05
N PHE A 60 23.42 -11.60 -5.66
CA PHE A 60 22.06 -11.54 -6.20
C PHE A 60 20.95 -11.83 -5.18
N GLY A 61 21.21 -11.54 -3.89
CA GLY A 61 20.16 -11.41 -2.89
C GLY A 61 19.28 -10.18 -3.16
N LEU A 62 18.02 -10.23 -2.76
CA LEU A 62 17.03 -9.16 -3.04
C LEU A 62 17.51 -7.77 -2.62
N LYS A 63 18.13 -7.64 -1.45
CA LYS A 63 18.69 -6.37 -0.97
C LYS A 63 19.77 -5.84 -1.91
N GLN A 64 20.73 -6.68 -2.27
CA GLN A 64 21.85 -6.27 -3.11
C GLN A 64 21.40 -5.89 -4.53
N ILE A 65 20.40 -6.59 -5.08
CA ILE A 65 19.79 -6.24 -6.37
C ILE A 65 19.09 -4.89 -6.27
N SER A 66 18.35 -4.64 -5.20
CA SER A 66 17.67 -3.37 -4.97
C SER A 66 18.67 -2.21 -4.84
N ASP A 67 19.71 -2.36 -4.03
CA ASP A 67 20.74 -1.33 -3.84
C ASP A 67 21.44 -1.02 -5.18
N ARG A 68 21.74 -2.05 -5.97
CA ARG A 68 22.37 -1.91 -7.26
C ARG A 68 21.43 -1.29 -8.32
N TYR A 69 20.17 -1.61 -8.27
CA TYR A 69 19.13 -1.00 -9.09
C TYR A 69 19.04 0.51 -8.83
N HIS A 70 19.00 0.92 -7.56
CA HIS A 70 18.98 2.33 -7.18
C HIS A 70 20.27 3.08 -7.59
N TYR A 71 21.42 2.43 -7.46
CA TYR A 71 22.68 2.97 -7.97
C TYR A 71 22.59 3.29 -9.47
N HIS A 72 22.07 2.37 -10.29
CA HIS A 72 21.95 2.58 -11.72
C HIS A 72 20.90 3.66 -12.05
N LEU A 73 19.77 3.72 -11.36
CA LEU A 73 18.77 4.78 -11.56
C LEU A 73 19.32 6.16 -11.24
N LYS A 74 20.07 6.31 -10.15
CA LYS A 74 20.75 7.56 -9.80
C LYS A 74 21.69 8.02 -10.91
N ASN A 75 22.51 7.12 -11.45
CA ASN A 75 23.44 7.42 -12.54
C ASN A 75 22.74 7.62 -13.89
N ALA A 76 21.53 7.13 -14.06
CA ALA A 76 20.68 7.43 -15.21
C ALA A 76 19.95 8.78 -15.08
N SER A 77 20.11 9.51 -13.98
CA SER A 77 19.35 10.74 -13.64
C SER A 77 17.83 10.52 -13.66
N ILE A 78 17.39 9.33 -13.24
CA ILE A 78 15.96 8.98 -13.12
C ILE A 78 15.55 9.20 -11.67
N GLU A 79 14.60 10.10 -11.45
CA GLU A 79 13.96 10.26 -10.14
C GLU A 79 13.16 9.03 -9.77
N LEU A 80 13.40 8.54 -8.57
CA LEU A 80 12.63 7.43 -7.99
C LEU A 80 11.27 7.95 -7.54
N LYS A 81 10.25 7.56 -8.26
CA LYS A 81 8.89 7.65 -7.72
C LYS A 81 8.69 6.50 -6.73
N GLU A 82 7.97 6.73 -5.63
CA GLU A 82 7.73 5.72 -4.57
C GLU A 82 7.28 4.36 -5.13
N HIS A 83 6.41 4.35 -6.13
CA HIS A 83 5.91 3.13 -6.77
C HIS A 83 6.94 2.40 -7.67
N SER A 84 8.13 2.98 -7.87
CA SER A 84 9.23 2.37 -8.61
C SER A 84 10.30 1.78 -7.71
N LEU A 85 10.17 1.96 -6.39
CA LEU A 85 11.07 1.32 -5.43
C LEU A 85 10.88 -0.21 -5.49
N LEU A 86 11.99 -0.94 -5.43
CA LEU A 86 11.96 -2.38 -5.22
C LEU A 86 11.80 -2.60 -3.71
N PRO A 87 10.70 -3.21 -3.23
CA PRO A 87 10.48 -3.39 -1.81
C PRO A 87 11.55 -4.30 -1.19
N HIS A 88 12.05 -3.94 -0.02
CA HIS A 88 12.87 -4.83 0.79
C HIS A 88 11.94 -5.77 1.56
N ILE A 89 11.75 -6.98 1.06
CA ILE A 89 11.07 -8.03 1.82
C ILE A 89 12.10 -8.63 2.77
N ARG A 90 11.98 -8.26 4.05
CA ARG A 90 12.86 -8.82 5.10
C ARG A 90 12.37 -10.17 5.61
N GLN A 91 11.07 -10.42 5.48
CA GLN A 91 10.39 -11.67 5.85
C GLN A 91 9.31 -11.96 4.81
N GLY A 92 9.04 -13.22 4.52
CA GLY A 92 7.90 -13.63 3.73
C GLY A 92 6.57 -13.31 4.45
N ASP A 93 5.47 -13.43 3.75
CA ASP A 93 4.14 -13.29 4.34
C ASP A 93 3.94 -14.36 5.42
N HIS A 94 3.29 -13.98 6.52
CA HIS A 94 3.00 -14.87 7.63
C HIS A 94 1.65 -15.56 7.43
N THR A 95 1.50 -16.74 8.03
CA THR A 95 0.17 -17.35 8.17
C THR A 95 -0.67 -16.47 9.11
N PRO A 96 -1.89 -16.08 8.72
CA PRO A 96 -2.76 -15.29 9.57
C PRO A 96 -3.05 -16.00 10.89
N THR A 97 -3.00 -15.25 11.99
CA THR A 97 -3.28 -15.77 13.34
C THR A 97 -4.69 -15.45 13.83
N LEU A 98 -5.39 -14.57 13.10
CA LEU A 98 -6.76 -14.13 13.41
C LEU A 98 -7.61 -14.12 12.15
N GLU A 99 -8.90 -14.34 12.32
CA GLU A 99 -9.90 -14.10 11.28
C GLU A 99 -10.22 -12.59 11.13
N PHE A 100 -10.83 -12.22 10.00
CA PHE A 100 -11.38 -10.88 9.84
C PHE A 100 -12.52 -10.66 10.81
N SER A 101 -12.60 -9.46 11.38
CA SER A 101 -13.73 -9.06 12.22
C SER A 101 -14.97 -8.78 11.37
N ASN A 102 -16.14 -8.81 11.99
CA ASN A 102 -17.41 -8.51 11.33
C ASN A 102 -17.66 -6.98 11.26
N ILE A 103 -16.74 -6.27 10.62
CA ILE A 103 -16.76 -4.81 10.47
C ILE A 103 -16.83 -4.49 8.99
N ALA A 104 -17.72 -3.58 8.61
CA ALA A 104 -17.72 -2.95 7.31
C ALA A 104 -16.89 -1.66 7.35
N VAL A 105 -16.00 -1.47 6.39
CA VAL A 105 -15.27 -0.21 6.20
C VAL A 105 -15.73 0.42 4.88
N TYR A 106 -16.43 1.53 4.95
CA TYR A 106 -16.96 2.22 3.79
C TYR A 106 -16.06 3.38 3.37
N LEU A 107 -15.69 3.41 2.09
CA LEU A 107 -14.84 4.44 1.49
C LEU A 107 -15.71 5.44 0.72
N ASP A 108 -16.06 6.55 1.37
CA ASP A 108 -16.90 7.58 0.78
C ASP A 108 -16.08 8.48 -0.17
N ASN A 109 -16.11 8.13 -1.45
CA ASN A 109 -15.51 8.91 -2.53
C ASN A 109 -14.01 9.24 -2.32
N ILE A 110 -13.22 8.34 -1.73
CA ILE A 110 -11.78 8.45 -1.66
C ILE A 110 -11.20 8.62 -3.08
N ARG A 111 -10.41 9.67 -3.32
CA ARG A 111 -9.87 9.98 -4.65
C ARG A 111 -8.56 9.31 -4.96
N SER A 112 -7.71 9.17 -3.95
CA SER A 112 -6.35 8.69 -4.11
C SER A 112 -6.28 7.17 -4.12
N ALA A 113 -5.93 6.58 -5.26
CA ALA A 113 -5.63 5.16 -5.38
C ALA A 113 -4.49 4.70 -4.45
N TYR A 114 -3.60 5.61 -4.03
CA TYR A 114 -2.55 5.32 -3.06
C TYR A 114 -3.12 5.17 -1.64
N ASN A 115 -4.07 6.04 -1.27
CA ASN A 115 -4.76 5.92 0.02
C ASN A 115 -5.58 4.63 0.08
N VAL A 116 -6.31 4.31 -1.00
CA VAL A 116 -7.05 3.03 -1.09
C VAL A 116 -6.12 1.83 -0.92
N GLY A 117 -4.97 1.81 -1.61
CA GLY A 117 -4.00 0.73 -1.46
C GLY A 117 -3.41 0.63 -0.04
N SER A 118 -3.18 1.77 0.63
CA SER A 118 -2.72 1.80 2.04
C SER A 118 -3.80 1.31 3.00
N ILE A 119 -5.06 1.71 2.79
CA ILE A 119 -6.22 1.24 3.56
C ILE A 119 -6.36 -0.28 3.42
N LEU A 120 -6.29 -0.82 2.19
CA LEU A 120 -6.30 -2.26 1.95
C LEU A 120 -5.22 -3.01 2.74
N ARG A 121 -3.99 -2.50 2.75
CA ARG A 121 -2.88 -3.10 3.51
C ARG A 121 -3.12 -3.08 5.00
N THR A 122 -3.60 -1.96 5.54
CA THR A 122 -3.95 -1.85 6.97
C THR A 122 -5.07 -2.81 7.33
N THR A 123 -6.13 -2.88 6.49
CA THR A 123 -7.26 -3.78 6.69
C THR A 123 -6.81 -5.24 6.71
N GLU A 124 -5.95 -5.64 5.79
CA GLU A 124 -5.39 -6.98 5.74
C GLU A 124 -4.52 -7.27 6.97
N ALA A 125 -3.53 -6.41 7.23
CA ALA A 125 -2.55 -6.61 8.29
C ALA A 125 -3.18 -6.68 9.70
N LEU A 126 -4.25 -5.92 9.93
CA LEU A 126 -4.99 -5.89 11.19
C LEU A 126 -6.27 -6.72 11.18
N ARG A 127 -6.60 -7.38 10.07
CA ARG A 127 -7.78 -8.26 9.90
C ARG A 127 -9.07 -7.57 10.31
N ILE A 128 -9.25 -6.29 9.89
CA ILE A 128 -10.35 -5.44 10.37
C ILE A 128 -11.71 -5.93 9.87
N GLY A 129 -11.87 -6.15 8.56
CA GLY A 129 -13.15 -6.57 8.01
C GLY A 129 -13.21 -6.47 6.49
N GLU A 130 -14.38 -6.24 5.93
CA GLU A 130 -14.61 -6.10 4.50
C GLU A 130 -14.62 -4.63 4.08
N LEU A 131 -14.16 -4.33 2.85
CA LEU A 131 -14.13 -2.98 2.30
C LEU A 131 -15.26 -2.75 1.30
N TYR A 132 -15.97 -1.66 1.47
CA TYR A 132 -17.09 -1.22 0.62
C TYR A 132 -16.76 0.11 -0.03
N PHE A 133 -16.79 0.16 -1.34
CA PHE A 133 -16.33 1.29 -2.13
C PHE A 133 -17.52 2.12 -2.61
N GLY A 134 -17.53 3.40 -2.28
CA GLY A 134 -18.42 4.38 -2.90
C GLY A 134 -18.13 4.53 -4.40
N VAL A 135 -19.12 5.01 -5.15
CA VAL A 135 -19.15 5.02 -6.63
C VAL A 135 -17.92 5.67 -7.27
N LYS A 136 -17.34 6.71 -6.64
CA LYS A 136 -16.19 7.47 -7.17
C LYS A 136 -14.84 7.00 -6.63
N THR A 137 -14.80 6.00 -5.76
CA THR A 137 -13.56 5.48 -5.18
C THR A 137 -12.87 4.53 -6.17
N PRO A 138 -11.57 4.69 -6.46
CA PRO A 138 -10.84 3.75 -7.32
C PRO A 138 -10.89 2.32 -6.76
N PHE A 139 -11.40 1.39 -7.56
CA PHE A 139 -11.58 0.00 -7.13
C PHE A 139 -10.31 -0.84 -7.32
N THR A 140 -10.36 -2.11 -6.92
CA THR A 140 -9.22 -3.04 -6.94
C THR A 140 -8.74 -3.46 -8.32
N ASP A 141 -9.44 -3.11 -9.40
CA ASP A 141 -9.01 -3.25 -10.79
C ASP A 141 -8.09 -2.10 -11.25
N ASN A 142 -8.01 -1.02 -10.48
CA ASN A 142 -7.11 0.09 -10.76
C ASN A 142 -5.65 -0.31 -10.53
N ASN A 143 -4.80 -0.15 -11.56
CA ASN A 143 -3.38 -0.53 -11.52
C ASN A 143 -2.59 0.13 -10.37
N LYS A 144 -2.96 1.35 -9.93
CA LYS A 144 -2.29 2.02 -8.82
C LYS A 144 -2.72 1.41 -7.47
N VAL A 145 -4.00 1.04 -7.33
CA VAL A 145 -4.50 0.31 -6.15
C VAL A 145 -3.80 -1.04 -6.04
N ILE A 146 -3.75 -1.82 -7.12
CA ILE A 146 -3.06 -3.13 -7.16
C ILE A 146 -1.61 -2.98 -6.69
N LYS A 147 -0.88 -2.02 -7.24
CA LYS A 147 0.54 -1.80 -6.90
C LYS A 147 0.75 -1.38 -5.45
N THR A 148 -0.09 -0.47 -4.94
CA THR A 148 0.08 0.09 -3.60
C THR A 148 -0.46 -0.82 -2.51
N SER A 149 -1.45 -1.67 -2.82
CA SER A 149 -1.96 -2.67 -1.88
C SER A 149 -0.99 -3.82 -1.61
N MET A 150 0.06 -4.00 -2.44
CA MET A 150 1.10 -5.03 -2.24
C MET A 150 0.51 -6.44 -2.07
N GLY A 151 -0.56 -6.77 -2.80
CA GLY A 151 -1.24 -8.05 -2.73
C GLY A 151 -2.45 -8.11 -1.78
N ALA A 152 -2.62 -7.15 -0.86
CA ALA A 152 -3.75 -7.13 0.07
C ALA A 152 -5.12 -7.10 -0.64
N SER A 153 -5.19 -6.50 -1.84
CA SER A 153 -6.41 -6.49 -2.67
C SER A 153 -6.91 -7.89 -3.10
N ASN A 154 -6.06 -8.91 -3.03
CA ASN A 154 -6.44 -10.30 -3.32
C ASN A 154 -6.91 -11.07 -2.08
N ILE A 155 -6.73 -10.49 -0.89
CA ILE A 155 -7.00 -11.13 0.40
C ILE A 155 -8.23 -10.51 1.06
N VAL A 156 -8.32 -9.17 1.05
CA VAL A 156 -9.45 -8.44 1.62
C VAL A 156 -10.65 -8.55 0.69
N LYS A 157 -11.79 -8.93 1.23
CA LYS A 157 -13.04 -8.94 0.47
C LYS A 157 -13.50 -7.51 0.21
N CYS A 158 -13.71 -7.17 -1.07
CA CYS A 158 -14.01 -5.83 -1.53
C CYS A 158 -15.30 -5.81 -2.35
N HIS A 159 -16.15 -4.80 -2.10
CA HIS A 159 -17.44 -4.61 -2.77
C HIS A 159 -17.44 -3.27 -3.50
N ASN A 160 -17.62 -3.31 -4.82
CA ASN A 160 -17.59 -2.12 -5.67
C ASN A 160 -18.94 -1.41 -5.70
N SER A 161 -18.90 -0.08 -5.76
CA SER A 161 -20.10 0.79 -5.95
C SER A 161 -21.25 0.41 -5.01
N TYR A 162 -20.92 0.20 -3.74
CA TYR A 162 -21.86 -0.29 -2.75
C TYR A 162 -22.67 0.87 -2.14
N ASN A 163 -23.92 0.59 -1.82
CA ASN A 163 -24.78 1.55 -1.14
C ASN A 163 -24.57 1.44 0.38
N LEU A 164 -24.13 2.53 1.02
CA LEU A 164 -23.91 2.57 2.47
C LEU A 164 -25.15 2.19 3.28
N PHE A 165 -26.35 2.55 2.79
CA PHE A 165 -27.60 2.27 3.51
C PHE A 165 -27.93 0.79 3.67
N ASP A 166 -27.26 -0.09 2.94
CA ASP A 166 -27.37 -1.54 3.07
C ASP A 166 -26.37 -2.15 4.07
N LEU A 167 -25.52 -1.31 4.69
CA LEU A 167 -24.50 -1.75 5.63
C LEU A 167 -24.99 -1.72 7.09
N PRO A 168 -24.40 -2.56 7.97
CA PRO A 168 -24.82 -2.65 9.37
C PRO A 168 -24.57 -1.34 10.13
N ARG A 169 -25.47 -1.04 11.04
CA ARG A 169 -25.33 0.03 12.02
C ARG A 169 -24.72 -0.49 13.32
N PRO A 170 -24.14 0.38 14.18
CA PRO A 170 -24.09 1.83 14.01
C PRO A 170 -23.08 2.24 12.92
N TRP A 171 -23.34 3.43 12.32
CA TRP A 171 -22.40 4.09 11.42
C TRP A 171 -21.50 5.02 12.21
N ILE A 172 -20.21 4.82 12.08
CA ILE A 172 -19.18 5.56 12.81
C ILE A 172 -18.31 6.28 11.78
N ALA A 173 -18.38 7.60 11.72
CA ALA A 173 -17.54 8.40 10.83
C ALA A 173 -16.21 8.72 11.51
N LEU A 174 -15.10 8.42 10.83
CA LEU A 174 -13.77 8.90 11.21
C LEU A 174 -13.57 10.28 10.58
N GLU A 175 -13.96 11.33 11.32
CA GLU A 175 -14.02 12.69 10.81
C GLU A 175 -13.72 13.70 11.93
N THR A 176 -13.10 14.82 11.57
CA THR A 176 -12.84 15.92 12.49
C THR A 176 -14.13 16.70 12.72
N ALA A 177 -14.79 16.45 13.82
CA ALA A 177 -16.03 17.13 14.21
C ALA A 177 -15.95 17.63 15.64
N THR A 178 -16.69 18.71 15.97
CA THR A 178 -16.68 19.30 17.34
C THR A 178 -17.18 18.31 18.40
N GLU A 179 -18.06 17.39 18.00
CA GLU A 179 -18.67 16.38 18.87
C GLU A 179 -17.99 15.02 18.78
N ALA A 180 -16.86 14.93 18.07
CA ALA A 180 -16.17 13.66 17.90
C ALA A 180 -15.56 13.18 19.22
N THR A 181 -15.70 11.88 19.47
CA THR A 181 -15.02 11.20 20.57
C THR A 181 -13.62 10.77 20.09
N ALA A 182 -12.60 11.00 20.90
CA ALA A 182 -11.27 10.52 20.60
C ALA A 182 -11.30 9.00 20.37
N VAL A 183 -10.62 8.53 19.31
CA VAL A 183 -10.58 7.11 18.94
C VAL A 183 -10.10 6.20 20.07
N SER A 184 -9.24 6.72 20.97
CA SER A 184 -8.75 6.02 22.16
C SER A 184 -9.81 5.81 23.24
N ASP A 185 -10.83 6.68 23.29
CA ASP A 185 -11.84 6.73 24.35
C ASP A 185 -13.17 6.11 23.90
N PHE A 186 -13.32 5.92 22.59
CA PHE A 186 -14.50 5.31 22.00
C PHE A 186 -14.50 3.79 22.20
N ILE A 187 -15.63 3.24 22.66
CA ILE A 187 -15.82 1.78 22.82
C ILE A 187 -16.49 1.25 21.56
N PHE A 188 -15.75 0.51 20.75
CA PHE A 188 -16.26 -0.03 19.50
C PHE A 188 -17.22 -1.20 19.73
N PRO A 189 -18.42 -1.17 19.10
CA PRO A 189 -19.34 -2.31 19.08
C PRO A 189 -18.74 -3.52 18.38
N GLU A 190 -19.33 -4.69 18.57
CA GLU A 190 -18.88 -5.93 17.90
C GLU A 190 -19.09 -5.89 16.37
N THR A 191 -20.15 -5.24 15.94
CA THR A 191 -20.50 -5.05 14.51
C THR A 191 -20.85 -3.59 14.27
N PHE A 192 -20.27 -2.97 13.24
CA PHE A 192 -20.55 -1.59 12.85
C PHE A 192 -20.00 -1.31 11.44
N THR A 193 -20.33 -0.15 10.90
CA THR A 193 -19.71 0.39 9.69
C THR A 193 -18.83 1.59 10.04
N LEU A 194 -17.53 1.49 9.74
CA LEU A 194 -16.59 2.62 9.82
C LEU A 194 -16.57 3.35 8.49
N ILE A 195 -16.81 4.65 8.51
CA ILE A 195 -16.89 5.49 7.32
C ILE A 195 -15.64 6.37 7.22
N LEU A 196 -14.98 6.32 6.06
CA LEU A 196 -13.79 7.12 5.73
C LEU A 196 -14.15 8.08 4.61
N GLY A 197 -14.00 9.37 4.85
CA GLY A 197 -14.36 10.43 3.91
C GLY A 197 -13.28 10.75 2.89
N ASN A 198 -13.67 11.55 1.91
CA ASN A 198 -12.83 12.12 0.87
C ASN A 198 -11.70 12.98 1.46
N GLU A 199 -10.53 13.00 0.81
CA GLU A 199 -9.33 13.69 1.31
C GLU A 199 -9.46 15.22 1.36
N GLU A 200 -10.38 15.78 0.60
CA GLU A 200 -10.56 17.23 0.48
C GLU A 200 -11.82 17.72 1.21
N PHE A 201 -12.89 16.95 1.12
CA PHE A 201 -14.23 17.35 1.60
C PHE A 201 -14.70 16.54 2.81
N GLY A 202 -13.97 15.52 3.25
CA GLY A 202 -14.41 14.64 4.32
C GLY A 202 -15.55 13.71 3.89
N VAL A 203 -16.34 13.27 4.84
CA VAL A 203 -17.55 12.47 4.62
C VAL A 203 -18.65 13.35 4.04
N SER A 204 -19.41 12.83 3.06
CA SER A 204 -20.46 13.60 2.39
C SER A 204 -21.59 14.00 3.34
N ASP A 205 -22.18 15.19 3.11
CA ASP A 205 -23.21 15.77 3.98
C ASP A 205 -24.44 14.87 4.18
N GLU A 206 -24.77 14.08 3.15
CA GLU A 206 -25.89 13.13 3.21
C GLU A 206 -25.61 12.03 4.22
N ILE A 207 -24.36 11.53 4.26
CA ILE A 207 -23.92 10.50 5.18
C ILE A 207 -23.75 11.07 6.59
N LEU A 208 -23.18 12.26 6.73
CA LEU A 208 -23.00 12.91 8.03
C LEU A 208 -24.30 13.07 8.81
N LYS A 209 -25.40 13.40 8.13
CA LYS A 209 -26.74 13.58 8.73
C LYS A 209 -27.30 12.27 9.35
N GLU A 210 -26.88 11.14 8.80
CA GLU A 210 -27.38 9.82 9.18
C GLU A 210 -26.37 9.04 10.04
N THR A 211 -25.20 9.62 10.31
CA THR A 211 -24.12 9.02 11.10
C THR A 211 -24.50 8.97 12.57
N ASP A 212 -24.29 7.80 13.19
CA ASP A 212 -24.65 7.58 14.60
C ASP A 212 -23.58 8.13 15.55
N TYR A 213 -22.30 8.04 15.19
CA TYR A 213 -21.16 8.48 16.00
C TYR A 213 -20.05 9.09 15.17
N PHE A 214 -19.37 10.07 15.74
CA PHE A 214 -18.17 10.67 15.19
C PHE A 214 -16.97 10.30 16.08
N ILE A 215 -15.89 9.86 15.46
CA ILE A 215 -14.63 9.62 16.13
C ILE A 215 -13.52 10.38 15.42
N ASP A 216 -12.54 10.85 16.17
CA ASP A 216 -11.38 11.52 15.62
C ASP A 216 -10.07 10.98 16.18
N VAL A 217 -8.97 11.32 15.53
CA VAL A 217 -7.62 11.14 16.03
C VAL A 217 -7.17 12.44 16.67
N PRO A 218 -6.95 12.50 18.00
CA PRO A 218 -6.50 13.72 18.65
C PRO A 218 -5.19 14.24 18.06
N LEU A 219 -5.19 15.49 17.63
CA LEU A 219 -4.04 16.15 17.01
C LEU A 219 -3.52 17.25 17.93
N TYR A 220 -2.22 17.25 18.17
CA TYR A 220 -1.55 18.21 19.08
C TYR A 220 -0.70 19.25 18.34
N GLY A 221 -0.67 19.17 17.00
CA GLY A 221 0.05 20.09 16.13
C GLY A 221 -0.82 21.24 15.64
N GLN A 222 -0.30 22.02 14.70
CA GLN A 222 -1.03 23.15 14.08
C GLN A 222 -2.02 22.71 12.98
N LYS A 223 -1.91 21.49 12.48
CA LYS A 223 -2.81 20.99 11.42
C LYS A 223 -4.06 20.41 12.09
N ASN A 224 -5.19 20.61 11.45
CA ASN A 224 -6.50 20.13 11.88
C ASN A 224 -6.87 18.75 11.32
N SER A 225 -6.06 18.19 10.45
CA SER A 225 -6.29 16.87 9.85
C SER A 225 -4.98 16.18 9.49
N ILE A 226 -5.05 14.86 9.34
CA ILE A 226 -3.99 14.01 8.81
C ILE A 226 -4.52 13.23 7.61
N ASN A 227 -3.61 12.62 6.86
CA ASN A 227 -3.98 11.77 5.73
C ASN A 227 -4.97 10.66 6.16
N VAL A 228 -6.02 10.46 5.37
CA VAL A 228 -7.12 9.52 5.68
C VAL A 228 -6.64 8.08 5.91
N ALA A 229 -5.65 7.60 5.15
CA ALA A 229 -5.10 6.26 5.36
C ALA A 229 -4.28 6.17 6.66
N CYS A 230 -3.65 7.27 7.10
CA CYS A 230 -2.96 7.36 8.39
C CYS A 230 -3.99 7.39 9.53
N ALA A 231 -5.04 8.21 9.42
CA ALA A 231 -6.13 8.26 10.41
C ALA A 231 -6.78 6.88 10.56
N TYR A 232 -7.10 6.24 9.43
CA TYR A 232 -7.63 4.88 9.42
C TYR A 232 -6.69 3.88 10.10
N SER A 233 -5.39 3.96 9.86
CA SER A 233 -4.43 3.03 10.47
C SER A 233 -4.40 3.13 12.00
N ILE A 234 -4.56 4.35 12.54
CA ILE A 234 -4.65 4.58 13.98
C ILE A 234 -5.95 4.01 14.53
N ALA A 235 -7.08 4.31 13.90
CA ALA A 235 -8.39 3.78 14.30
C ALA A 235 -8.43 2.25 14.22
N ALA A 236 -7.93 1.66 13.14
CA ALA A 236 -7.86 0.22 12.94
C ALA A 236 -7.00 -0.49 14.01
N ALA A 237 -5.87 0.12 14.41
CA ALA A 237 -5.04 -0.42 15.47
C ALA A 237 -5.77 -0.42 16.82
N GLU A 238 -6.51 0.65 17.14
CA GLU A 238 -7.30 0.73 18.38
C GLU A 238 -8.48 -0.26 18.35
N ILE A 239 -9.21 -0.36 17.24
CA ILE A 239 -10.28 -1.36 17.07
C ILE A 239 -9.72 -2.77 17.34
N ARG A 240 -8.60 -3.13 16.70
CA ARG A 240 -8.00 -4.44 16.88
C ARG A 240 -7.54 -4.68 18.32
N ARG A 241 -6.97 -3.65 18.98
CA ARG A 241 -6.56 -3.72 20.38
C ARG A 241 -7.73 -4.04 21.31
N GLN A 242 -8.89 -3.41 21.09
CA GLN A 242 -10.10 -3.66 21.89
C GLN A 242 -10.62 -5.07 21.66
N TYR A 243 -10.65 -5.54 20.41
CA TYR A 243 -11.16 -6.88 20.07
C TYR A 243 -10.30 -8.00 20.64
N ILE A 244 -8.96 -7.88 20.58
CA ILE A 244 -8.07 -8.87 21.19
C ILE A 244 -8.32 -8.97 22.71
N LYS A 245 -8.55 -7.84 23.39
CA LYS A 245 -8.84 -7.84 24.82
C LYS A 245 -10.20 -8.45 25.18
N SER A 246 -11.19 -8.36 24.29
CA SER A 246 -12.52 -8.97 24.52
C SER A 246 -12.50 -10.49 24.39
N TYR A 247 -11.62 -11.04 23.53
CA TYR A 247 -11.45 -12.50 23.39
C TYR A 247 -10.54 -13.14 24.46
N ALA A 248 -9.79 -12.34 25.21
CA ALA A 248 -8.89 -12.83 26.26
C ALA A 248 -9.56 -12.96 27.65
N LYS A 249 -10.86 -12.71 27.73
CA LYS A 249 -11.71 -12.91 28.91
C LYS A 249 -12.59 -14.14 28.71
#